data_6731d00e7873ca7ad95db694498be8e4
#
_entry.id   6731d00e7873ca7ad95db694498be8e4
#
_cell.length_a   1.000
_cell.length_b   1.000
_cell.length_c   1.000
_cell.angle_alpha   90.00
_cell.angle_beta   90.00
_cell.angle_gamma   90.00
#
_symmetry.space_group_name_H-M   'P 1'
#
loop_
_entity.id
_entity.type
_entity.pdbx_description
1 polymer ?
#
loop_
_entity_poly.entity_id
_entity_poly.type
_entity_poly.pdbx_seq_one_letter_code
_entity_poly.pdbx_strand_id
1 'polypeptide(L)'
;MNDGHLQVARVLHGTTAEGPGLRSAVWFQGCSIQCKGCINPHLFNPRGGTRTPIAEIVDQAVAAGVEGLTLIGGEPFDQPASGAALAKAAQERGLGVIAFSGYEYESLLGRDDVTKAFLAATDLLVDGPYEARNPETRRALVGSSNQRFIHLTKRYKAYKPEVVTNRIDVRVRPNGSIDVAGFLDADGLKDLLQTTESSRAIRGRQA
;
A
#
# COMPACT_ATOMS: atom_id res chain seq x y z
N MET A 1 22.75 5.93 6.97
CA MET A 1 22.54 4.52 7.42
C MET A 1 21.13 4.43 8.00
N ASN A 2 20.38 3.40 7.66
CA ASN A 2 19.08 3.15 8.28
C ASN A 2 19.31 2.69 9.74
N ASP A 3 18.53 3.21 10.67
CA ASP A 3 18.57 2.85 12.09
C ASP A 3 17.66 1.65 12.46
N GLY A 4 17.22 0.89 11.45
CA GLY A 4 16.35 -0.29 11.62
C GLY A 4 14.87 0.02 11.81
N HIS A 5 14.44 1.26 11.56
CA HIS A 5 13.05 1.68 11.74
C HIS A 5 12.47 2.33 10.48
N LEU A 6 11.15 2.30 10.40
CA LEU A 6 10.33 2.92 9.37
C LEU A 6 9.25 3.80 10.01
N GLN A 7 8.98 4.97 9.43
CA GLN A 7 7.83 5.79 9.83
C GLN A 7 6.58 5.28 9.12
N VAL A 8 5.69 4.64 9.87
CA VAL A 8 4.53 3.88 9.38
C VAL A 8 3.24 4.55 9.83
N ALA A 9 2.32 4.74 8.91
CA ALA A 9 0.96 5.17 9.23
C ALA A 9 0.11 3.99 9.72
N ARG A 10 0.25 2.83 9.05
CA ARG A 10 -0.51 1.62 9.34
C ARG A 10 0.18 0.39 8.78
N VAL A 11 -0.01 -0.75 9.43
CA VAL A 11 0.27 -2.09 8.88
C VAL A 11 -0.99 -2.93 8.97
N LEU A 12 -1.28 -3.69 7.91
CA LEU A 12 -2.38 -4.64 7.86
C LEU A 12 -1.86 -5.98 7.34
N HIS A 13 -1.86 -6.99 8.18
CA HIS A 13 -1.43 -8.34 7.81
C HIS A 13 -2.60 -9.18 7.27
N GLY A 14 -2.31 -10.01 6.25
CA GLY A 14 -3.25 -11.00 5.73
C GLY A 14 -4.39 -10.38 4.90
N THR A 15 -4.10 -9.41 4.04
CA THR A 15 -5.07 -8.87 3.07
C THR A 15 -4.85 -9.42 1.65
N THR A 16 -5.93 -9.59 0.89
CA THR A 16 -5.90 -9.88 -0.55
C THR A 16 -6.29 -8.69 -1.41
N ALA A 17 -6.52 -7.53 -0.80
CA ALA A 17 -6.99 -6.33 -1.47
C ALA A 17 -5.86 -5.44 -2.02
N GLU A 18 -4.62 -5.69 -1.59
CA GLU A 18 -3.47 -4.82 -1.91
C GLU A 18 -2.43 -5.51 -2.83
N GLY A 19 -2.87 -6.45 -3.67
CA GLY A 19 -2.01 -7.12 -4.64
C GLY A 19 -2.30 -8.61 -4.80
N PRO A 20 -1.51 -9.32 -5.65
CA PRO A 20 -1.63 -10.77 -5.81
C PRO A 20 -1.28 -11.51 -4.53
N GLY A 21 -2.01 -12.58 -4.25
CA GLY A 21 -1.83 -13.42 -3.07
C GLY A 21 -2.24 -12.79 -1.75
N LEU A 22 -1.94 -13.45 -0.65
CA LEU A 22 -2.15 -12.92 0.70
C LEU A 22 -0.95 -12.04 1.08
N ARG A 23 -1.20 -10.81 1.54
CA ARG A 23 -0.13 -9.82 1.72
C ARG A 23 -0.20 -9.11 3.07
N SER A 24 0.93 -8.61 3.51
CA SER A 24 0.97 -7.56 4.52
C SER A 24 1.16 -6.21 3.82
N ALA A 25 0.17 -5.35 3.96
CA ALA A 25 0.23 -4.00 3.43
C ALA A 25 0.81 -3.03 4.48
N VAL A 26 1.80 -2.25 4.08
CA VAL A 26 2.53 -1.29 4.92
C VAL A 26 2.33 0.10 4.34
N TRP A 27 1.54 0.94 5.05
CA TRP A 27 1.32 2.32 4.68
C TRP A 27 2.43 3.19 5.28
N PHE A 28 3.28 3.74 4.42
CA PHE A 28 4.30 4.69 4.80
C PHE A 28 3.67 6.02 5.21
N GLN A 29 4.26 6.69 6.17
CA GLN A 29 3.85 8.03 6.58
C GLN A 29 4.71 9.07 5.85
N GLY A 30 4.08 10.15 5.40
CA GLY A 30 4.70 11.21 4.62
C GLY A 30 4.58 10.99 3.11
N CYS A 31 4.29 12.07 2.38
CA CYS A 31 4.25 12.07 0.93
C CYS A 31 4.55 13.47 0.41
N SER A 32 5.66 13.62 -0.31
CA SER A 32 6.06 14.90 -0.91
C SER A 32 5.34 15.20 -2.24
N ILE A 33 4.74 14.18 -2.88
CA ILE A 33 4.07 14.33 -4.19
C ILE A 33 2.72 15.03 -4.05
N GLN A 34 1.93 14.68 -3.03
CA GLN A 34 0.66 15.33 -2.69
C GLN A 34 -0.32 15.44 -3.87
N CYS A 35 -0.56 14.35 -4.59
CA CYS A 35 -1.43 14.30 -5.75
C CYS A 35 -2.80 14.92 -5.46
N LYS A 36 -3.31 15.74 -6.39
CA LYS A 36 -4.65 16.32 -6.27
C LYS A 36 -5.71 15.22 -6.33
N GLY A 37 -6.58 15.15 -5.32
CA GLY A 37 -7.61 14.11 -5.22
C GLY A 37 -7.12 12.78 -4.65
N CYS A 38 -5.93 12.76 -4.03
CA CYS A 38 -5.43 11.57 -3.33
C CYS A 38 -6.43 11.08 -2.29
N ILE A 39 -6.64 9.76 -2.23
CA ILE A 39 -7.55 9.12 -1.27
C ILE A 39 -7.00 9.17 0.16
N ASN A 40 -5.69 9.33 0.34
CA ASN A 40 -5.00 9.32 1.63
C ASN A 40 -4.31 10.67 1.95
N PRO A 41 -4.97 11.84 1.85
CA PRO A 41 -4.32 13.13 2.09
C PRO A 41 -3.82 13.29 3.53
N HIS A 42 -4.38 12.54 4.49
CA HIS A 42 -3.95 12.51 5.88
C HIS A 42 -2.54 11.94 6.07
N LEU A 43 -2.00 11.25 5.08
CA LEU A 43 -0.63 10.70 5.09
C LEU A 43 0.43 11.68 4.55
N PHE A 44 0.06 12.87 4.08
CA PHE A 44 1.03 13.82 3.51
C PHE A 44 2.03 14.33 4.55
N ASN A 45 1.59 14.54 5.80
CA ASN A 45 2.47 15.05 6.84
C ASN A 45 3.48 13.98 7.29
N PRO A 46 4.79 14.21 7.14
CA PRO A 46 5.81 13.23 7.52
C PRO A 46 5.97 13.05 9.06
N ARG A 47 5.40 13.96 9.86
CA ARG A 47 5.49 13.91 11.34
C ARG A 47 4.43 13.02 11.99
N GLY A 48 3.52 12.42 11.20
CA GLY A 48 2.50 11.49 11.69
C GLY A 48 3.01 10.06 11.79
N GLY A 49 2.09 9.15 12.14
CA GLY A 49 2.37 7.72 12.19
C GLY A 49 3.21 7.29 13.39
N THR A 50 3.76 6.09 13.32
CA THR A 50 4.56 5.45 14.37
C THR A 50 5.90 5.01 13.81
N ARG A 51 6.96 5.25 14.56
CA ARG A 51 8.29 4.74 14.24
C ARG A 51 8.37 3.26 14.63
N THR A 52 8.31 2.38 13.64
CA THR A 52 8.14 0.93 13.82
C THR A 52 9.44 0.19 13.44
N PRO A 53 9.92 -0.77 14.25
CA PRO A 53 11.06 -1.60 13.89
C PRO A 53 10.77 -2.43 12.63
N ILE A 54 11.69 -2.43 11.68
CA ILE A 54 11.57 -3.19 10.42
C ILE A 54 11.46 -4.70 10.71
N ALA A 55 12.24 -5.20 11.67
CA ALA A 55 12.20 -6.60 12.06
C ALA A 55 10.81 -7.03 12.54
N GLU A 56 10.13 -6.19 13.32
CA GLU A 56 8.77 -6.45 13.82
C GLU A 56 7.78 -6.60 12.66
N ILE A 57 7.84 -5.70 11.67
CA ILE A 57 6.94 -5.76 10.49
C ILE A 57 7.15 -7.08 9.74
N VAL A 58 8.40 -7.48 9.52
CA VAL A 58 8.73 -8.70 8.78
C VAL A 58 8.33 -9.96 9.57
N ASP A 59 8.64 -10.01 10.87
CA ASP A 59 8.31 -11.16 11.70
C ASP A 59 6.79 -11.37 11.83
N GLN A 60 6.02 -10.28 11.98
CA GLN A 60 4.55 -10.34 11.98
C GLN A 60 4.00 -10.77 10.62
N ALA A 61 4.60 -10.34 9.51
CA ALA A 61 4.21 -10.76 8.17
C ALA A 61 4.45 -12.27 7.97
N VAL A 62 5.61 -12.77 8.40
CA VAL A 62 5.92 -14.22 8.36
C VAL A 62 4.95 -15.01 9.25
N ALA A 63 4.68 -14.54 10.46
CA ALA A 63 3.73 -15.18 11.39
C ALA A 63 2.30 -15.19 10.82
N ALA A 64 1.92 -14.20 10.03
CA ALA A 64 0.63 -14.13 9.34
C ALA A 64 0.54 -15.04 8.10
N GLY A 65 1.61 -15.74 7.72
CA GLY A 65 1.65 -16.68 6.60
C GLY A 65 1.42 -16.01 5.24
N VAL A 66 1.82 -14.73 5.08
CA VAL A 66 1.60 -13.99 3.85
C VAL A 66 2.64 -14.33 2.78
N GLU A 67 2.27 -14.13 1.51
CA GLU A 67 3.15 -14.33 0.34
C GLU A 67 4.17 -13.19 0.18
N GLY A 68 3.83 -12.01 0.67
CA GLY A 68 4.72 -10.86 0.52
C GLY A 68 4.20 -9.56 1.15
N LEU A 69 4.99 -8.52 0.98
CA LEU A 69 4.66 -7.17 1.41
C LEU A 69 4.16 -6.32 0.23
N THR A 70 3.21 -5.44 0.49
CA THR A 70 2.86 -4.30 -0.37
C THR A 70 3.21 -3.01 0.36
N LEU A 71 4.15 -2.26 -0.20
CA LEU A 71 4.65 -1.00 0.30
C LEU A 71 3.90 0.13 -0.39
N ILE A 72 3.06 0.84 0.36
CA ILE A 72 2.05 1.78 -0.15
C ILE A 72 1.84 2.92 0.87
N GLY A 73 0.85 3.73 0.71
CA GLY A 73 0.35 4.70 1.70
C GLY A 73 0.69 6.13 1.34
N GLY A 74 1.65 6.79 2.02
CA GLY A 74 2.27 8.03 1.59
C GLY A 74 3.14 7.79 0.35
N GLU A 75 4.40 8.17 0.39
CA GLU A 75 5.36 7.86 -0.68
C GLU A 75 6.50 7.00 -0.12
N PRO A 76 6.56 5.70 -0.46
CA PRO A 76 7.63 4.82 0.03
C PRO A 76 9.03 5.30 -0.31
N PHE A 77 9.22 5.92 -1.48
CA PHE A 77 10.51 6.44 -1.92
C PHE A 77 10.89 7.81 -1.32
N ASP A 78 10.05 8.38 -0.45
CA ASP A 78 10.44 9.47 0.46
C ASP A 78 11.20 8.96 1.70
N GLN A 79 11.14 7.64 1.96
CA GLN A 79 11.91 6.95 3.00
C GLN A 79 12.79 5.85 2.39
N PRO A 80 13.67 6.15 1.41
CA PRO A 80 14.29 5.13 0.57
C PRO A 80 15.20 4.17 1.37
N ALA A 81 15.92 4.66 2.38
CA ALA A 81 16.77 3.83 3.21
C ALA A 81 15.98 2.80 4.04
N SER A 82 14.88 3.22 4.63
CA SER A 82 14.01 2.34 5.41
C SER A 82 13.22 1.40 4.50
N GLY A 83 12.75 1.89 3.35
CA GLY A 83 12.07 1.08 2.34
C GLY A 83 12.98 -0.02 1.79
N ALA A 84 14.22 0.31 1.44
CA ALA A 84 15.21 -0.66 0.98
C ALA A 84 15.51 -1.73 2.04
N ALA A 85 15.70 -1.32 3.30
CA ALA A 85 15.97 -2.24 4.39
C ALA A 85 14.78 -3.18 4.67
N LEU A 86 13.53 -2.66 4.66
CA LEU A 86 12.32 -3.47 4.80
C LEU A 86 12.16 -4.46 3.65
N ALA A 87 12.31 -3.99 2.41
CA ALA A 87 12.19 -4.82 1.22
C ALA A 87 13.23 -5.95 1.21
N LYS A 88 14.49 -5.63 1.52
CA LYS A 88 15.56 -6.62 1.63
C LYS A 88 15.29 -7.66 2.74
N ALA A 89 14.93 -7.20 3.94
CA ALA A 89 14.60 -8.10 5.05
C ALA A 89 13.42 -9.02 4.72
N ALA A 90 12.41 -8.53 3.99
CA ALA A 90 11.30 -9.34 3.51
C ALA A 90 11.76 -10.41 2.51
N GLN A 91 12.59 -10.05 1.54
CA GLN A 91 13.12 -11.00 0.55
C GLN A 91 14.01 -12.08 1.20
N GLU A 92 14.81 -11.75 2.21
CA GLU A 92 15.62 -12.70 2.99
C GLU A 92 14.75 -13.75 3.72
N ARG A 93 13.49 -13.42 3.99
CA ARG A 93 12.48 -14.33 4.56
C ARG A 93 11.60 -15.01 3.49
N GLY A 94 11.95 -14.88 2.19
CA GLY A 94 11.22 -15.47 1.07
C GLY A 94 9.97 -14.72 0.65
N LEU A 95 9.66 -13.58 1.27
CA LEU A 95 8.50 -12.74 0.95
C LEU A 95 8.74 -11.93 -0.33
N GLY A 96 7.73 -11.84 -1.20
CA GLY A 96 7.79 -10.97 -2.37
C GLY A 96 7.45 -9.52 -2.02
N VAL A 97 8.00 -8.57 -2.77
CA VAL A 97 7.84 -7.14 -2.52
C VAL A 97 7.17 -6.45 -3.69
N ILE A 98 6.04 -5.79 -3.42
CA ILE A 98 5.40 -4.86 -4.35
C ILE A 98 5.53 -3.46 -3.73
N ALA A 99 5.98 -2.48 -4.50
CA ALA A 99 6.04 -1.10 -4.08
C ALA A 99 5.20 -0.21 -5.00
N PHE A 100 4.47 0.72 -4.41
CA PHE A 100 3.78 1.78 -5.12
C PHE A 100 4.57 3.08 -4.97
N SER A 101 4.62 3.85 -6.04
CA SER A 101 5.24 5.18 -6.03
C SER A 101 4.49 6.14 -6.95
N GLY A 102 4.36 7.37 -6.54
CA GLY A 102 3.92 8.42 -7.44
C GLY A 102 5.05 9.01 -8.28
N TYR A 103 6.31 8.61 -8.06
CA TYR A 103 7.41 8.90 -8.97
C TYR A 103 7.44 7.92 -10.12
N GLU A 104 7.85 8.38 -11.30
CA GLU A 104 8.11 7.52 -12.45
C GLU A 104 9.42 6.74 -12.26
N TYR A 105 9.47 5.51 -12.75
CA TYR A 105 10.61 4.60 -12.63
C TYR A 105 11.92 5.22 -13.13
N GLU A 106 11.89 5.90 -14.26
CA GLU A 106 13.04 6.57 -14.86
C GLU A 106 13.59 7.67 -13.94
N SER A 107 12.70 8.40 -13.27
CA SER A 107 13.07 9.39 -12.24
C SER A 107 13.73 8.74 -11.04
N LEU A 108 13.22 7.60 -10.57
CA LEU A 108 13.79 6.84 -9.46
C LEU A 108 15.18 6.29 -9.80
N LEU A 109 15.38 5.80 -11.04
CA LEU A 109 16.69 5.33 -11.53
C LEU A 109 17.74 6.43 -11.56
N GLY A 110 17.32 7.68 -11.78
CA GLY A 110 18.20 8.85 -11.79
C GLY A 110 18.63 9.34 -10.40
N ARG A 111 18.07 8.77 -9.31
CA ARG A 111 18.36 9.18 -7.94
C ARG A 111 19.64 8.50 -7.38
N ASP A 112 19.82 8.63 -6.07
CA ASP A 112 20.94 8.09 -5.32
C ASP A 112 20.97 6.54 -5.25
N ASP A 113 22.07 6.00 -4.78
CA ASP A 113 22.28 4.56 -4.68
C ASP A 113 21.33 3.89 -3.67
N VAL A 114 20.83 4.63 -2.69
CA VAL A 114 19.86 4.12 -1.71
C VAL A 114 18.52 3.88 -2.36
N THR A 115 18.06 4.81 -3.20
CA THR A 115 16.86 4.64 -4.03
C THR A 115 16.99 3.45 -5.00
N LYS A 116 18.14 3.32 -5.64
CA LYS A 116 18.44 2.17 -6.53
C LYS A 116 18.45 0.85 -5.76
N ALA A 117 18.97 0.83 -4.54
CA ALA A 117 18.93 -0.35 -3.68
C ALA A 117 17.49 -0.74 -3.31
N PHE A 118 16.59 0.22 -3.09
CA PHE A 118 15.19 -0.05 -2.85
C PHE A 118 14.51 -0.64 -4.10
N LEU A 119 14.76 -0.08 -5.29
CA LEU A 119 14.29 -0.66 -6.55
C LEU A 119 14.79 -2.09 -6.74
N ALA A 120 16.08 -2.35 -6.48
CA ALA A 120 16.69 -3.68 -6.59
C ALA A 120 16.10 -4.72 -5.63
N ALA A 121 15.53 -4.29 -4.50
CA ALA A 121 14.83 -5.12 -3.53
C ALA A 121 13.29 -5.16 -3.75
N THR A 122 12.80 -4.65 -4.88
CA THR A 122 11.38 -4.65 -5.26
C THR A 122 11.16 -5.62 -6.41
N ASP A 123 10.11 -6.47 -6.33
CA ASP A 123 9.77 -7.42 -7.39
C ASP A 123 8.85 -6.81 -8.45
N LEU A 124 7.87 -6.01 -7.99
CA LEU A 124 6.92 -5.29 -8.83
C LEU A 124 6.80 -3.85 -8.35
N LEU A 125 7.09 -2.90 -9.21
CA LEU A 125 6.84 -1.49 -8.98
C LEU A 125 5.56 -1.08 -9.69
N VAL A 126 4.65 -0.42 -8.98
CA VAL A 126 3.52 0.32 -9.55
C VAL A 126 3.87 1.79 -9.45
N ASP A 127 4.16 2.42 -10.60
CA ASP A 127 4.71 3.77 -10.66
C ASP A 127 3.76 4.78 -11.31
N GLY A 128 4.05 6.05 -11.11
CA GLY A 128 3.33 7.19 -11.67
C GLY A 128 2.38 7.86 -10.68
N PRO A 129 2.26 9.20 -10.75
CA PRO A 129 1.39 9.95 -9.87
C PRO A 129 -0.08 9.66 -10.14
N TYR A 130 -0.91 9.74 -9.10
CA TYR A 130 -2.35 9.67 -9.30
C TYR A 130 -2.87 10.91 -10.04
N GLU A 131 -3.61 10.69 -11.11
CA GLU A 131 -4.22 11.72 -11.95
C GLU A 131 -5.76 11.57 -11.97
N ALA A 132 -6.46 12.37 -11.17
CA ALA A 132 -7.92 12.30 -11.04
C ALA A 132 -8.68 12.52 -12.36
N ARG A 133 -8.05 13.15 -13.37
CA ARG A 133 -8.64 13.38 -14.70
C ARG A 133 -8.52 12.18 -15.63
N ASN A 134 -7.69 11.20 -15.28
CA ASN A 134 -7.41 9.99 -16.06
C ASN A 134 -7.78 8.73 -15.27
N PRO A 135 -9.05 8.53 -14.87
CA PRO A 135 -9.42 7.42 -13.99
C PRO A 135 -9.14 6.07 -14.68
N GLU A 136 -8.67 5.11 -13.89
CA GLU A 136 -8.52 3.73 -14.33
C GLU A 136 -9.86 2.98 -14.21
N THR A 137 -10.24 2.24 -15.26
CA THR A 137 -11.53 1.52 -15.31
C THR A 137 -11.39 0.01 -15.64
N ARG A 138 -10.17 -0.46 -15.93
CA ARG A 138 -9.94 -1.84 -16.40
C ARG A 138 -8.94 -2.62 -15.57
N ARG A 139 -7.96 -1.93 -14.96
CA ARG A 139 -6.88 -2.59 -14.21
C ARG A 139 -7.11 -2.44 -12.72
N ALA A 140 -6.92 -3.52 -11.99
CA ALA A 140 -6.91 -3.48 -10.53
C ALA A 140 -5.68 -2.75 -9.98
N LEU A 141 -5.75 -2.33 -8.72
CA LEU A 141 -4.68 -1.75 -7.89
C LEU A 141 -4.22 -0.34 -8.28
N VAL A 142 -4.71 0.25 -9.36
CA VAL A 142 -4.34 1.60 -9.80
C VAL A 142 -5.56 2.50 -9.92
N GLY A 143 -5.41 3.77 -9.58
CA GLY A 143 -6.50 4.75 -9.60
C GLY A 143 -6.55 5.59 -10.87
N SER A 144 -5.46 5.62 -11.65
CA SER A 144 -5.39 6.37 -12.90
C SER A 144 -4.61 5.64 -13.98
N SER A 145 -5.01 5.89 -15.23
CA SER A 145 -4.56 5.09 -16.40
C SER A 145 -3.09 5.34 -16.78
N ASN A 146 -2.47 6.42 -16.32
CA ASN A 146 -1.04 6.70 -16.50
C ASN A 146 -0.15 5.81 -15.62
N GLN A 147 -0.67 5.23 -14.53
CA GLN A 147 0.11 4.37 -13.65
C GLN A 147 0.51 3.06 -14.35
N ARG A 148 1.76 2.61 -14.11
CA ARG A 148 2.36 1.47 -14.84
C ARG A 148 2.73 0.36 -13.87
N PHE A 149 2.73 -0.89 -14.38
CA PHE A 149 3.21 -2.07 -13.67
C PHE A 149 4.56 -2.48 -14.25
N ILE A 150 5.64 -2.32 -13.49
CA ILE A 150 7.00 -2.58 -13.91
C ILE A 150 7.54 -3.80 -13.16
N HIS A 151 7.67 -4.91 -13.86
CA HIS A 151 8.19 -6.16 -13.32
C HIS A 151 9.71 -6.10 -13.24
N LEU A 152 10.25 -5.85 -12.05
CA LEU A 152 11.69 -5.75 -11.80
C LEU A 152 12.33 -7.14 -11.66
N THR A 153 11.55 -8.14 -11.22
CA THR A 153 11.98 -9.54 -11.18
C THR A 153 10.99 -10.46 -11.91
N LYS A 154 11.28 -11.76 -11.91
CA LYS A 154 10.38 -12.76 -12.52
C LYS A 154 9.19 -13.13 -11.61
N ARG A 155 9.21 -12.75 -10.31
CA ARG A 155 8.28 -13.24 -9.29
C ARG A 155 6.82 -12.99 -9.66
N TYR A 156 6.49 -11.80 -10.12
CA TYR A 156 5.11 -11.41 -10.46
C TYR A 156 4.85 -11.28 -11.98
N LYS A 157 5.71 -11.84 -12.84
CA LYS A 157 5.53 -11.75 -14.31
C LYS A 157 4.21 -12.31 -14.82
N ALA A 158 3.61 -13.26 -14.09
CA ALA A 158 2.31 -13.84 -14.45
C ALA A 158 1.12 -12.98 -13.98
N TYR A 159 1.35 -11.98 -13.13
CA TYR A 159 0.29 -11.11 -12.65
C TYR A 159 -0.16 -10.15 -13.77
N LYS A 160 -1.46 -10.17 -14.05
CA LYS A 160 -2.11 -9.31 -15.05
C LYS A 160 -3.23 -8.54 -14.37
N PRO A 161 -3.06 -7.25 -14.10
CA PRO A 161 -4.07 -6.45 -13.40
C PRO A 161 -5.39 -6.30 -14.18
N GLU A 162 -5.36 -6.51 -15.50
CA GLU A 162 -6.53 -6.41 -16.39
C GLU A 162 -7.56 -7.54 -16.21
N VAL A 163 -7.15 -8.66 -15.63
CA VAL A 163 -8.04 -9.83 -15.41
C VAL A 163 -8.41 -10.00 -13.93
N VAL A 164 -8.01 -9.06 -13.09
CA VAL A 164 -8.28 -9.08 -11.64
C VAL A 164 -9.24 -7.96 -11.29
N THR A 165 -10.23 -8.26 -10.44
CA THR A 165 -11.14 -7.25 -9.91
C THR A 165 -10.55 -6.65 -8.63
N ASN A 166 -10.72 -5.34 -8.44
CA ASN A 166 -10.42 -4.68 -7.17
C ASN A 166 -11.20 -5.34 -6.03
N ARG A 167 -10.52 -5.52 -4.91
CA ARG A 167 -11.09 -6.10 -3.69
C ARG A 167 -11.05 -5.08 -2.58
N ILE A 168 -11.96 -5.26 -1.63
CA ILE A 168 -12.02 -4.48 -0.41
C ILE A 168 -12.00 -5.46 0.75
N ASP A 169 -11.09 -5.22 1.68
CA ASP A 169 -11.07 -5.87 2.98
C ASP A 169 -11.67 -4.91 4.01
N VAL A 170 -12.75 -5.34 4.67
CA VAL A 170 -13.37 -4.59 5.78
C VAL A 170 -13.25 -5.43 7.04
N ARG A 171 -12.54 -4.92 8.04
CA ARG A 171 -12.34 -5.59 9.33
C ARG A 171 -12.94 -4.78 10.45
N VAL A 172 -13.90 -5.37 11.14
CA VAL A 172 -14.51 -4.79 12.34
C VAL A 172 -13.78 -5.33 13.56
N ARG A 173 -13.18 -4.45 14.35
CA ARG A 173 -12.47 -4.81 15.58
C ARG A 173 -13.44 -4.90 16.76
N PRO A 174 -13.11 -5.65 17.83
CA PRO A 174 -13.97 -5.76 19.02
C PRO A 174 -14.33 -4.42 19.68
N ASN A 175 -13.48 -3.41 19.55
CA ASN A 175 -13.73 -2.04 20.04
C ASN A 175 -14.64 -1.21 19.11
N GLY A 176 -15.18 -1.82 18.03
CA GLY A 176 -16.05 -1.16 17.06
C GLY A 176 -15.34 -0.33 15.99
N SER A 177 -14.00 -0.22 16.01
CA SER A 177 -13.27 0.41 14.92
C SER A 177 -13.28 -0.45 13.65
N ILE A 178 -13.28 0.20 12.48
CA ILE A 178 -13.33 -0.46 11.18
C ILE A 178 -12.04 -0.14 10.44
N ASP A 179 -11.32 -1.19 10.03
CA ASP A 179 -10.20 -1.08 9.09
C ASP A 179 -10.70 -1.39 7.68
N VAL A 180 -10.37 -0.54 6.73
CA VAL A 180 -10.65 -0.76 5.30
C VAL A 180 -9.33 -0.77 4.55
N ALA A 181 -9.14 -1.74 3.67
CA ALA A 181 -8.01 -1.82 2.73
C ALA A 181 -8.53 -2.16 1.33
N GLY A 182 -7.77 -1.76 0.31
CA GLY A 182 -8.13 -1.96 -1.09
C GLY A 182 -8.60 -0.70 -1.78
N PHE A 183 -8.98 -0.86 -3.04
CA PHE A 183 -9.37 0.25 -3.91
C PHE A 183 -10.89 0.46 -3.85
N LEU A 184 -11.30 1.55 -3.20
CA LEU A 184 -12.62 2.14 -3.27
C LEU A 184 -12.52 3.46 -4.02
N ASP A 185 -13.41 3.68 -4.97
CA ASP A 185 -13.66 5.03 -5.44
C ASP A 185 -14.46 5.84 -4.38
N ALA A 186 -14.57 7.15 -4.60
CA ALA A 186 -15.21 8.03 -3.63
C ALA A 186 -16.70 7.69 -3.41
N ASP A 187 -17.38 7.12 -4.41
CA ASP A 187 -18.78 6.76 -4.32
C ASP A 187 -18.95 5.44 -3.57
N GLY A 188 -18.14 4.43 -3.84
CA GLY A 188 -18.12 3.19 -3.07
C GLY A 188 -17.77 3.40 -1.59
N LEU A 189 -16.90 4.38 -1.26
CA LEU A 189 -16.61 4.75 0.12
C LEU A 189 -17.84 5.40 0.80
N LYS A 190 -18.55 6.29 0.10
CA LYS A 190 -19.80 6.89 0.60
C LYS A 190 -20.88 5.83 0.86
N ASP A 191 -21.05 4.92 -0.09
CA ASP A 191 -22.04 3.83 0.03
C ASP A 191 -21.75 2.93 1.22
N LEU A 192 -20.47 2.59 1.43
CA LEU A 192 -20.03 1.80 2.58
C LEU A 192 -20.32 2.53 3.91
N LEU A 193 -20.04 3.84 3.99
CA LEU A 193 -20.31 4.65 5.18
C LEU A 193 -21.81 4.79 5.46
N GLN A 194 -22.62 5.05 4.44
CA GLN A 194 -24.08 5.15 4.58
C GLN A 194 -24.72 3.83 5.03
N THR A 195 -24.24 2.71 4.52
CA THR A 195 -24.70 1.37 4.92
C THR A 195 -24.40 1.12 6.40
N THR A 196 -23.25 1.55 6.91
CA THR A 196 -22.88 1.41 8.33
C THR A 196 -23.70 2.31 9.25
N GLU A 197 -24.04 3.53 8.83
CA GLU A 197 -24.91 4.43 9.58
C GLU A 197 -26.37 3.91 9.64
N SER A 198 -26.90 3.44 8.54
CA SER A 198 -28.24 2.83 8.48
C SER A 198 -28.36 1.61 9.40
N SER A 199 -27.32 0.78 9.48
CA SER A 199 -27.25 -0.37 10.39
C SER A 199 -27.22 0.03 11.87
N ARG A 200 -26.63 1.18 12.22
CA ARG A 200 -26.68 1.73 13.58
C ARG A 200 -28.10 2.24 13.95
N ALA A 201 -28.79 2.88 13.02
CA ALA A 201 -30.14 3.38 13.23
C ALA A 201 -31.16 2.24 13.49
N ILE A 202 -30.99 1.08 12.88
CA ILE A 202 -31.87 -0.09 13.09
C ILE A 202 -31.66 -0.68 14.49
N ARG A 203 -30.44 -0.75 15.00
CA ARG A 203 -30.18 -1.24 16.37
C ARG A 203 -30.67 -0.31 17.48
N GLY A 204 -30.72 1.00 17.23
CA GLY A 204 -31.22 1.99 18.18
C GLY A 204 -32.76 2.03 18.34
N ARG A 205 -33.50 1.29 17.51
CA ARG A 205 -34.97 1.17 17.58
C ARG A 205 -35.48 -0.12 18.26
N GLN A 206 -34.57 -0.99 18.67
CA GLN A 206 -34.89 -2.27 19.32
C GLN A 206 -34.41 -2.32 20.78
N ALA A 207 -34.07 -1.18 21.38
CA ALA A 207 -33.70 -1.05 22.79
C ALA A 207 -34.78 -0.22 23.53
#